data_9c627078e93afb6837f5cc1073e1368b
#
_entry.id   9c627078e93afb6837f5cc1073e1368b
#
_cell.length_a   1.000
_cell.length_b   1.000
_cell.length_c   1.000
_cell.angle_alpha   90.00
_cell.angle_beta   90.00
_cell.angle_gamma   90.00
#
_symmetry.space_group_name_H-M   'P 1'
#
loop_
_entity.id
_entity.type
_entity.pdbx_description
1 polymer ?
#
loop_
_entity_poly.entity_id
_entity_poly.type
_entity_poly.pdbx_seq_one_letter_code
_entity_poly.pdbx_strand_id
1 'polypeptide(L)'
;VALTFDDGYNYDHRIFDYLTSQGIRATCFLIGSWMERNPSSVKEMADRGWEICNHTYHHAPLTKVPDDRIRWEVSACQDVIRRITGQDLPLMRPPGGFIDDRVRAVISSMGFTPVMWSLDSMDARSPAPPLPERISFMVNHSRDGSIILFHLGGRGTLEMVTGVVEGLKRRGFVFVTVGELYGIRSMIRGGDIGTGVPSPAGNWYFAEGTARKGFECWFSIFNPSPEEAKVLVEFFASRGKVSREYRVASGQRITLNANSEVGLDCDFSCLVSSATPVVAERSLYFQRNGGMNGATVGTGSPVLSPRWIFPLGQMGVKLEDYLFIFNPGQEDTRVQLELYGPGGLSGEKELSVPPEGRASLDLSGSFQGPAATVVLSASRPLAAERACYFDTGGGSGGGFLVPGFTEKMEEWYFPEGTTRFNTRNYLHLFNPNSTADLVEVTLISGEDRVGEMVTLDPWSVVTLDISRYFPGEERDFSLRLRALLPLVTSRTVFFNDGNALGGSTDPGTTPFNPRSFYAEGCTANGYCQWLVLFNSLERASHVEVVYFLPNREEHRKYEVGPFSRVTVNVGEEVGAEHEVSIAVNGEAGVCSERALYFSRPAF
;
A
#
# COMPACT_ATOMS: atom_id res chain seq x y z
N VAL A 1 9.40 16.72 -26.43
CA VAL A 1 8.59 15.98 -27.42
C VAL A 1 8.32 14.59 -26.88
N ALA A 2 7.08 14.10 -27.03
CA ALA A 2 6.72 12.72 -26.67
C ALA A 2 6.54 11.86 -27.93
N LEU A 3 7.17 10.68 -27.93
CA LEU A 3 6.94 9.65 -28.95
C LEU A 3 5.87 8.70 -28.41
N THR A 4 4.82 8.46 -29.20
CA THR A 4 3.72 7.60 -28.78
C THR A 4 3.44 6.52 -29.81
N PHE A 5 3.07 5.31 -29.31
CA PHE A 5 2.81 4.16 -30.14
C PHE A 5 1.43 3.57 -29.80
N ASP A 6 0.56 3.41 -30.80
CA ASP A 6 -0.77 2.87 -30.61
C ASP A 6 -0.85 1.38 -31.02
N ASP A 7 -1.91 0.70 -30.58
CA ASP A 7 -2.41 -0.63 -30.90
C ASP A 7 -1.65 -1.80 -30.24
N GLY A 8 -0.48 -2.15 -30.74
CA GLY A 8 0.30 -3.32 -30.33
C GLY A 8 0.52 -4.38 -31.41
N TYR A 9 -0.22 -4.34 -32.51
CA TYR A 9 -0.09 -5.30 -33.62
C TYR A 9 1.32 -5.30 -34.22
N ASN A 10 1.87 -6.51 -34.45
CA ASN A 10 3.20 -6.71 -35.03
C ASN A 10 4.33 -6.01 -34.23
N TYR A 11 4.37 -6.27 -32.94
CA TYR A 11 5.43 -5.82 -32.06
C TYR A 11 6.83 -6.05 -32.65
N ASP A 12 7.57 -4.97 -32.87
CA ASP A 12 8.95 -4.99 -33.35
C ASP A 12 9.91 -4.52 -32.26
N HIS A 13 10.57 -5.48 -31.60
CA HIS A 13 11.51 -5.21 -30.50
C HIS A 13 12.66 -4.26 -30.89
N ARG A 14 13.04 -4.17 -32.18
CA ARG A 14 14.12 -3.32 -32.66
C ARG A 14 13.83 -1.83 -32.45
N ILE A 15 12.56 -1.41 -32.44
CA ILE A 15 12.16 -0.04 -32.12
C ILE A 15 12.53 0.26 -30.66
N PHE A 16 12.26 -0.67 -29.76
CA PHE A 16 12.52 -0.52 -28.34
C PHE A 16 14.02 -0.57 -28.04
N ASP A 17 14.76 -1.48 -28.70
CA ASP A 17 16.22 -1.57 -28.58
C ASP A 17 16.88 -0.26 -29.03
N TYR A 18 16.44 0.28 -30.16
CA TYR A 18 16.95 1.56 -30.65
C TYR A 18 16.67 2.70 -29.68
N LEU A 19 15.40 2.89 -29.25
CA LEU A 19 15.04 3.98 -28.34
C LEU A 19 15.76 3.84 -27.00
N THR A 20 15.85 2.63 -26.45
CA THR A 20 16.62 2.37 -25.21
C THR A 20 18.09 2.72 -25.38
N SER A 21 18.72 2.36 -26.51
CA SER A 21 20.11 2.73 -26.80
C SER A 21 20.33 4.24 -26.89
N GLN A 22 19.28 4.97 -27.23
CA GLN A 22 19.28 6.43 -27.30
C GLN A 22 18.92 7.12 -25.97
N GLY A 23 18.62 6.35 -24.90
CA GLY A 23 18.14 6.85 -23.62
C GLY A 23 16.74 7.46 -23.68
N ILE A 24 15.90 7.04 -24.65
CA ILE A 24 14.56 7.58 -24.88
C ILE A 24 13.52 6.60 -24.38
N ARG A 25 12.61 7.08 -23.54
CA ARG A 25 11.39 6.38 -23.14
C ARG A 25 10.21 6.91 -23.96
N ALA A 26 9.22 6.06 -24.20
CA ALA A 26 8.03 6.39 -24.97
C ALA A 26 6.75 6.03 -24.20
N THR A 27 5.61 6.48 -24.71
CA THR A 27 4.28 6.13 -24.19
C THR A 27 3.56 5.26 -25.21
N CYS A 28 3.10 4.08 -24.77
CA CYS A 28 2.34 3.14 -25.61
C CYS A 28 0.88 3.13 -25.19
N PHE A 29 -0.03 3.45 -26.09
CA PHE A 29 -1.47 3.26 -25.92
C PHE A 29 -1.87 1.92 -26.51
N LEU A 30 -2.03 0.89 -25.66
CA LEU A 30 -2.17 -0.49 -26.11
C LEU A 30 -3.60 -1.01 -25.95
N ILE A 31 -4.00 -1.87 -26.89
CA ILE A 31 -5.30 -2.53 -26.89
C ILE A 31 -5.31 -3.63 -25.82
N GLY A 32 -6.30 -3.63 -24.91
CA GLY A 32 -6.41 -4.58 -23.80
C GLY A 32 -6.37 -6.04 -24.25
N SER A 33 -7.18 -6.41 -25.24
CA SER A 33 -7.22 -7.77 -25.76
C SER A 33 -5.93 -8.22 -26.48
N TRP A 34 -5.13 -7.29 -26.98
CA TRP A 34 -3.79 -7.60 -27.49
C TRP A 34 -2.80 -7.82 -26.34
N MET A 35 -2.84 -6.98 -25.33
CA MET A 35 -1.99 -7.11 -24.15
C MET A 35 -2.17 -8.46 -23.45
N GLU A 36 -3.41 -8.94 -23.29
CA GLU A 36 -3.67 -10.26 -22.69
C GLU A 36 -3.06 -11.43 -23.45
N ARG A 37 -2.95 -11.31 -24.77
CA ARG A 37 -2.32 -12.33 -25.62
C ARG A 37 -0.79 -12.20 -25.69
N ASN A 38 -0.25 -11.05 -25.29
CA ASN A 38 1.18 -10.73 -25.41
C ASN A 38 1.78 -10.17 -24.11
N PRO A 39 1.52 -10.78 -22.93
CA PRO A 39 1.89 -10.20 -21.65
C PRO A 39 3.40 -10.01 -21.49
N SER A 40 4.21 -10.90 -22.06
CA SER A 40 5.68 -10.81 -21.99
C SER A 40 6.23 -9.57 -22.71
N SER A 41 5.68 -9.24 -23.89
CA SER A 41 6.09 -8.04 -24.63
C SER A 41 5.68 -6.76 -23.89
N VAL A 42 4.47 -6.75 -23.32
CA VAL A 42 3.98 -5.59 -22.54
C VAL A 42 4.81 -5.38 -21.28
N LYS A 43 5.14 -6.48 -20.59
CA LYS A 43 6.02 -6.42 -19.42
C LYS A 43 7.42 -5.93 -19.77
N GLU A 44 8.00 -6.39 -20.88
CA GLU A 44 9.29 -5.94 -21.37
C GLU A 44 9.32 -4.43 -21.62
N MET A 45 8.28 -3.86 -22.25
CA MET A 45 8.15 -2.40 -22.44
C MET A 45 8.14 -1.66 -21.11
N ALA A 46 7.33 -2.12 -20.15
CA ALA A 46 7.22 -1.51 -18.82
C ALA A 46 8.53 -1.60 -18.03
N ASP A 47 9.22 -2.75 -18.06
CA ASP A 47 10.51 -2.96 -17.38
C ASP A 47 11.62 -2.06 -17.95
N ARG A 48 11.53 -1.66 -19.22
CA ARG A 48 12.41 -0.66 -19.85
C ARG A 48 12.04 0.79 -19.50
N GLY A 49 11.03 1.01 -18.64
CA GLY A 49 10.57 2.31 -18.18
C GLY A 49 9.65 3.06 -19.14
N TRP A 50 8.99 2.35 -20.07
CA TRP A 50 8.01 2.94 -20.97
C TRP A 50 6.66 3.03 -20.27
N GLU A 51 5.89 4.05 -20.60
CA GLU A 51 4.50 4.18 -20.13
C GLU A 51 3.57 3.31 -20.95
N ILE A 52 2.79 2.47 -20.26
CA ILE A 52 1.74 1.66 -20.87
C ILE A 52 0.39 2.28 -20.51
N CYS A 53 -0.34 2.73 -21.51
CA CYS A 53 -1.57 3.51 -21.38
C CYS A 53 -2.71 2.86 -22.13
N ASN A 54 -3.92 3.32 -21.83
CA ASN A 54 -5.17 2.73 -22.25
C ASN A 54 -5.55 3.09 -23.70
N HIS A 55 -5.83 2.07 -24.54
CA HIS A 55 -6.37 2.23 -25.90
C HIS A 55 -7.66 1.44 -26.10
N THR A 56 -8.47 1.34 -25.04
CA THR A 56 -9.65 0.49 -24.90
C THR A 56 -9.36 -1.02 -25.00
N TYR A 57 -10.31 -1.84 -24.57
CA TYR A 57 -10.08 -3.29 -24.54
C TYR A 57 -10.16 -3.94 -25.93
N HIS A 58 -11.12 -3.53 -26.77
CA HIS A 58 -11.33 -4.09 -28.13
C HIS A 58 -11.05 -3.11 -29.27
N HIS A 59 -10.43 -1.95 -29.00
CA HIS A 59 -10.29 -0.89 -30.00
C HIS A 59 -11.64 -0.38 -30.52
N ALA A 60 -12.63 -0.24 -29.62
CA ALA A 60 -13.99 0.15 -29.99
C ALA A 60 -14.07 1.64 -30.39
N PRO A 61 -14.81 2.00 -31.47
CA PRO A 61 -15.06 3.40 -31.80
C PRO A 61 -16.04 4.01 -30.79
N LEU A 62 -15.52 4.74 -29.78
CA LEU A 62 -16.26 5.17 -28.60
C LEU A 62 -17.47 6.06 -28.89
N THR A 63 -17.42 6.84 -29.97
CA THR A 63 -18.55 7.67 -30.40
C THR A 63 -19.75 6.85 -30.93
N LYS A 64 -19.56 5.55 -31.21
CA LYS A 64 -20.60 4.65 -31.73
C LYS A 64 -21.15 3.67 -30.73
N VAL A 65 -20.72 3.72 -29.49
CA VAL A 65 -21.16 2.80 -28.43
C VAL A 65 -21.79 3.57 -27.25
N PRO A 66 -22.70 2.95 -26.48
CA PRO A 66 -23.31 3.60 -25.32
C PRO A 66 -22.31 3.78 -24.16
N ASP A 67 -22.65 4.64 -23.20
CA ASP A 67 -21.77 5.05 -22.10
C ASP A 67 -21.30 3.88 -21.23
N ASP A 68 -22.16 2.93 -20.92
CA ASP A 68 -21.80 1.73 -20.16
C ASP A 68 -20.74 0.89 -20.89
N ARG A 69 -20.83 0.83 -22.24
CA ARG A 69 -19.82 0.16 -23.02
C ARG A 69 -18.50 0.93 -23.03
N ILE A 70 -18.54 2.27 -23.08
CA ILE A 70 -17.32 3.09 -22.94
C ILE A 70 -16.65 2.80 -21.60
N ARG A 71 -17.42 2.83 -20.50
CA ARG A 71 -16.90 2.54 -19.16
C ARG A 71 -16.27 1.16 -19.09
N TRP A 72 -16.93 0.16 -19.62
CA TRP A 72 -16.40 -1.20 -19.65
C TRP A 72 -15.10 -1.31 -20.46
N GLU A 73 -15.06 -0.77 -21.69
CA GLU A 73 -13.88 -0.79 -22.58
C GLU A 73 -12.65 -0.16 -21.92
N VAL A 74 -12.84 0.96 -21.22
CA VAL A 74 -11.77 1.67 -20.53
C VAL A 74 -11.35 0.92 -19.26
N SER A 75 -12.29 0.49 -18.42
CA SER A 75 -11.97 -0.22 -17.17
C SER A 75 -11.29 -1.56 -17.44
N ALA A 76 -11.85 -2.37 -18.34
CA ALA A 76 -11.27 -3.68 -18.68
C ALA A 76 -9.85 -3.57 -19.25
N CYS A 77 -9.57 -2.56 -20.07
CA CYS A 77 -8.22 -2.29 -20.57
C CYS A 77 -7.28 -1.87 -19.44
N GLN A 78 -7.72 -0.99 -18.55
CA GLN A 78 -6.90 -0.54 -17.42
C GLN A 78 -6.55 -1.68 -16.47
N ASP A 79 -7.48 -2.60 -16.22
CA ASP A 79 -7.24 -3.78 -15.39
C ASP A 79 -6.16 -4.69 -15.98
N VAL A 80 -6.12 -4.83 -17.32
CA VAL A 80 -5.05 -5.56 -18.00
C VAL A 80 -3.71 -4.87 -17.83
N ILE A 81 -3.64 -3.53 -17.97
CA ILE A 81 -2.41 -2.76 -17.78
C ILE A 81 -1.89 -2.97 -16.36
N ARG A 82 -2.73 -2.76 -15.34
CA ARG A 82 -2.36 -2.94 -13.93
C ARG A 82 -1.82 -4.35 -13.68
N ARG A 83 -2.56 -5.35 -14.16
CA ARG A 83 -2.22 -6.76 -13.96
C ARG A 83 -0.87 -7.15 -14.55
N ILE A 84 -0.52 -6.65 -15.74
CA ILE A 84 0.73 -7.04 -16.44
C ILE A 84 1.91 -6.19 -15.98
N THR A 85 1.71 -4.88 -15.77
CA THR A 85 2.81 -3.92 -15.62
C THR A 85 2.89 -3.28 -14.25
N GLY A 86 1.82 -3.31 -13.47
CA GLY A 86 1.67 -2.54 -12.24
C GLY A 86 1.53 -1.03 -12.46
N GLN A 87 1.53 -0.56 -13.71
CA GLN A 87 1.31 0.86 -14.01
C GLN A 87 -0.18 1.19 -13.94
N ASP A 88 -0.48 2.39 -13.44
CA ASP A 88 -1.84 2.92 -13.36
C ASP A 88 -1.87 4.40 -13.73
N LEU A 89 -1.45 4.69 -14.95
CA LEU A 89 -1.51 6.04 -15.50
C LEU A 89 -2.95 6.36 -15.93
N PRO A 90 -3.52 7.49 -15.50
CA PRO A 90 -4.86 7.90 -15.89
C PRO A 90 -4.87 8.55 -17.28
N LEU A 91 -4.16 7.93 -18.22
CA LEU A 91 -4.03 8.38 -19.61
C LEU A 91 -4.69 7.38 -20.52
N MET A 92 -5.53 7.87 -21.44
CA MET A 92 -6.10 7.03 -22.47
C MET A 92 -6.13 7.73 -23.82
N ARG A 93 -6.04 6.96 -24.89
CA ARG A 93 -6.24 7.48 -26.23
C ARG A 93 -7.46 6.82 -26.86
N PRO A 94 -8.47 7.60 -27.29
CA PRO A 94 -9.62 7.05 -27.99
C PRO A 94 -9.18 6.43 -29.33
N PRO A 95 -9.62 5.20 -29.64
CA PRO A 95 -9.33 4.55 -30.91
C PRO A 95 -9.67 5.41 -32.13
N GLY A 96 -8.71 5.53 -33.05
CA GLY A 96 -8.84 6.35 -34.25
C GLY A 96 -9.00 7.86 -34.01
N GLY A 97 -8.82 8.33 -32.77
CA GLY A 97 -9.04 9.71 -32.37
C GLY A 97 -10.52 10.12 -32.32
N PHE A 98 -11.46 9.15 -32.38
CA PHE A 98 -12.88 9.45 -32.36
C PHE A 98 -13.34 9.82 -30.94
N ILE A 99 -13.47 11.13 -30.69
CA ILE A 99 -13.93 11.68 -29.42
C ILE A 99 -14.92 12.84 -29.67
N ASP A 100 -16.03 12.84 -28.96
CA ASP A 100 -17.00 13.91 -28.86
C ASP A 100 -17.15 14.36 -27.40
N ASP A 101 -17.99 15.39 -27.14
CA ASP A 101 -18.17 15.92 -25.78
C ASP A 101 -18.76 14.88 -24.82
N ARG A 102 -19.64 13.99 -25.30
CA ARG A 102 -20.20 12.89 -24.51
C ARG A 102 -19.12 11.90 -24.12
N VAL A 103 -18.33 11.44 -25.06
CA VAL A 103 -17.22 10.50 -24.82
C VAL A 103 -16.20 11.13 -23.86
N ARG A 104 -15.87 12.41 -24.07
CA ARG A 104 -14.97 13.16 -23.19
C ARG A 104 -15.51 13.23 -21.75
N ALA A 105 -16.78 13.54 -21.58
CA ALA A 105 -17.42 13.61 -20.27
C ALA A 105 -17.39 12.26 -19.54
N VAL A 106 -17.70 11.16 -20.24
CA VAL A 106 -17.66 9.80 -19.68
C VAL A 106 -16.23 9.45 -19.24
N ILE A 107 -15.24 9.62 -20.12
CA ILE A 107 -13.82 9.32 -19.83
C ILE A 107 -13.32 10.15 -18.63
N SER A 108 -13.61 11.46 -18.62
CA SER A 108 -13.21 12.35 -17.52
C SER A 108 -13.90 11.99 -16.19
N SER A 109 -15.19 11.55 -16.23
CA SER A 109 -15.90 11.07 -15.04
C SER A 109 -15.31 9.79 -14.43
N MET A 110 -14.51 9.05 -15.21
CA MET A 110 -13.76 7.87 -14.76
C MET A 110 -12.34 8.24 -14.28
N GLY A 111 -11.97 9.53 -14.25
CA GLY A 111 -10.65 10.00 -13.85
C GLY A 111 -9.57 9.93 -14.94
N PHE A 112 -9.93 9.61 -16.19
CA PHE A 112 -8.96 9.54 -17.27
C PHE A 112 -8.83 10.86 -18.04
N THR A 113 -7.60 11.14 -18.49
CA THR A 113 -7.28 12.22 -19.42
C THR A 113 -7.17 11.67 -20.84
N PRO A 114 -8.03 12.10 -21.78
CA PRO A 114 -7.91 11.70 -23.17
C PRO A 114 -6.72 12.40 -23.83
N VAL A 115 -5.81 11.62 -24.42
CA VAL A 115 -4.57 12.08 -25.05
C VAL A 115 -4.68 11.99 -26.57
N MET A 116 -4.59 13.12 -27.22
CA MET A 116 -4.52 13.21 -28.68
C MET A 116 -3.07 13.40 -29.13
N TRP A 117 -2.84 13.53 -30.41
CA TRP A 117 -1.53 13.78 -31.00
C TRP A 117 -1.52 15.13 -31.74
N SER A 118 -0.35 15.72 -31.83
CA SER A 118 -0.13 16.95 -32.62
C SER A 118 0.41 16.64 -34.00
N LEU A 119 1.09 15.50 -34.18
CA LEU A 119 1.67 15.06 -35.45
C LEU A 119 1.40 13.58 -35.66
N ASP A 120 0.93 13.22 -36.86
CA ASP A 120 0.64 11.85 -37.30
C ASP A 120 1.74 11.40 -38.28
N SER A 121 2.45 10.32 -37.95
CA SER A 121 3.50 9.73 -38.79
C SER A 121 2.97 9.14 -40.08
N MET A 122 1.67 8.95 -40.19
CA MET A 122 0.97 8.34 -41.34
C MET A 122 1.41 6.89 -41.64
N ASP A 123 1.99 6.20 -40.64
CA ASP A 123 2.51 4.83 -40.81
C ASP A 123 1.39 3.77 -40.88
N ALA A 124 0.19 4.09 -40.41
CA ALA A 124 -1.02 3.28 -40.56
C ALA A 124 -1.80 3.55 -41.83
N ARG A 125 -1.44 4.56 -42.61
CA ARG A 125 -2.17 4.94 -43.85
C ARG A 125 -1.79 4.09 -45.05
N SER A 126 -2.74 3.90 -45.97
CA SER A 126 -2.52 3.24 -47.25
C SER A 126 -3.39 3.88 -48.34
N PRO A 127 -2.81 4.56 -49.38
CA PRO A 127 -1.38 4.85 -49.54
C PRO A 127 -0.87 5.87 -48.54
N ALA A 128 0.42 5.77 -48.20
CA ALA A 128 1.13 6.75 -47.40
C ALA A 128 2.14 7.54 -48.27
N PRO A 129 2.46 8.79 -47.92
CA PRO A 129 3.56 9.53 -48.53
C PRO A 129 4.91 8.80 -48.39
N PRO A 130 5.89 9.09 -49.28
CA PRO A 130 7.22 8.51 -49.18
C PRO A 130 7.87 8.72 -47.80
N LEU A 131 8.61 7.72 -47.32
CA LEU A 131 9.23 7.72 -45.99
C LEU A 131 10.09 8.98 -45.72
N PRO A 132 10.96 9.45 -46.64
CA PRO A 132 11.76 10.67 -46.38
C PRO A 132 10.91 11.93 -46.19
N GLU A 133 9.79 12.03 -46.92
CA GLU A 133 8.87 13.17 -46.80
C GLU A 133 8.17 13.17 -45.44
N ARG A 134 7.71 12.01 -44.97
CA ARG A 134 7.09 11.86 -43.63
C ARG A 134 8.09 12.19 -42.53
N ILE A 135 9.33 11.70 -42.60
CA ILE A 135 10.39 12.04 -41.63
C ILE A 135 10.63 13.54 -41.63
N SER A 136 10.81 14.14 -42.82
CA SER A 136 11.03 15.59 -42.93
C SER A 136 9.86 16.38 -42.39
N PHE A 137 8.64 15.95 -42.66
CA PHE A 137 7.43 16.58 -42.11
C PHE A 137 7.42 16.54 -40.55
N MET A 138 7.64 15.35 -39.95
CA MET A 138 7.69 15.22 -38.49
C MET A 138 8.78 16.14 -37.88
N VAL A 139 10.00 16.08 -38.43
CA VAL A 139 11.12 16.86 -37.91
C VAL A 139 10.84 18.35 -38.01
N ASN A 140 10.36 18.84 -39.17
CA ASN A 140 10.20 20.27 -39.40
C ASN A 140 9.01 20.92 -38.66
N HIS A 141 7.94 20.13 -38.39
CA HIS A 141 6.73 20.63 -37.74
C HIS A 141 6.68 20.35 -36.24
N SER A 142 7.66 19.62 -35.68
CA SER A 142 7.75 19.42 -34.23
C SER A 142 8.08 20.73 -33.51
N ARG A 143 7.41 20.94 -32.38
CA ARG A 143 7.54 22.07 -31.46
C ARG A 143 7.63 21.55 -30.02
N ASP A 144 7.93 22.43 -29.08
CA ASP A 144 7.87 22.08 -27.67
C ASP A 144 6.46 21.62 -27.29
N GLY A 145 6.37 20.52 -26.55
CA GLY A 145 5.11 19.88 -26.20
C GLY A 145 4.49 18.98 -27.29
N SER A 146 5.15 18.80 -28.46
CA SER A 146 4.62 17.91 -29.51
C SER A 146 4.49 16.46 -29.05
N ILE A 147 3.34 15.85 -29.37
CA ILE A 147 3.05 14.43 -29.20
C ILE A 147 2.97 13.82 -30.60
N ILE A 148 3.87 12.90 -30.92
CA ILE A 148 3.99 12.27 -32.24
C ILE A 148 3.38 10.87 -32.19
N LEU A 149 2.43 10.60 -33.07
CA LEU A 149 1.76 9.31 -33.22
C LEU A 149 2.51 8.40 -34.17
N PHE A 150 2.80 7.19 -33.71
CA PHE A 150 3.21 6.02 -34.47
C PHE A 150 2.29 4.84 -34.10
N HIS A 151 2.35 3.75 -34.87
CA HIS A 151 1.65 2.51 -34.57
C HIS A 151 2.65 1.34 -34.45
N LEU A 152 2.47 0.49 -33.46
CA LEU A 152 3.17 -0.78 -33.42
C LEU A 152 2.61 -1.69 -34.53
N GLY A 153 3.47 -1.97 -35.52
CA GLY A 153 3.06 -2.69 -36.75
C GLY A 153 2.76 -1.79 -37.93
N GLY A 154 2.98 -0.50 -37.83
CA GLY A 154 2.92 0.44 -38.93
C GLY A 154 3.98 0.19 -40.00
N ARG A 155 3.77 0.70 -41.19
CA ARG A 155 4.68 0.51 -42.34
C ARG A 155 5.90 1.41 -42.24
N GLY A 156 7.09 0.80 -42.08
CA GLY A 156 8.36 1.52 -41.96
C GLY A 156 8.51 2.29 -40.67
N THR A 157 7.85 1.85 -39.59
CA THR A 157 7.86 2.55 -38.29
C THR A 157 9.25 2.61 -37.70
N LEU A 158 10.08 1.54 -37.82
CA LEU A 158 11.45 1.56 -37.31
C LEU A 158 12.31 2.64 -37.97
N GLU A 159 12.32 2.68 -39.33
CA GLU A 159 13.06 3.65 -40.12
C GLU A 159 12.54 5.08 -39.86
N MET A 160 11.20 5.21 -39.72
CA MET A 160 10.56 6.48 -39.39
C MET A 160 11.04 6.99 -38.01
N VAL A 161 10.95 6.16 -36.99
CA VAL A 161 11.36 6.49 -35.60
C VAL A 161 12.84 6.89 -35.58
N THR A 162 13.71 6.10 -36.24
CA THR A 162 15.15 6.40 -36.32
C THR A 162 15.40 7.77 -36.95
N GLY A 163 14.82 8.03 -38.13
CA GLY A 163 15.01 9.31 -38.83
C GLY A 163 14.45 10.52 -38.08
N VAL A 164 13.28 10.35 -37.40
CA VAL A 164 12.65 11.39 -36.60
C VAL A 164 13.50 11.69 -35.34
N VAL A 165 13.95 10.66 -34.62
CA VAL A 165 14.79 10.83 -33.42
C VAL A 165 16.08 11.57 -33.76
N GLU A 166 16.79 11.13 -34.81
CA GLU A 166 18.03 11.78 -35.23
C GLU A 166 17.80 13.23 -35.66
N GLY A 167 16.72 13.47 -36.43
CA GLY A 167 16.37 14.82 -36.87
C GLY A 167 16.03 15.76 -35.71
N LEU A 168 15.26 15.30 -34.74
CA LEU A 168 14.87 16.08 -33.58
C LEU A 168 16.04 16.30 -32.59
N LYS A 169 16.92 15.32 -32.40
CA LYS A 169 18.15 15.50 -31.62
C LYS A 169 19.05 16.59 -32.23
N ARG A 170 19.23 16.61 -33.56
CA ARG A 170 19.98 17.70 -34.23
C ARG A 170 19.35 19.07 -34.04
N ARG A 171 18.04 19.14 -33.83
CA ARG A 171 17.32 20.38 -33.49
C ARG A 171 17.32 20.73 -32.00
N GLY A 172 17.95 19.92 -31.15
CA GLY A 172 18.05 20.17 -29.71
C GLY A 172 16.84 19.75 -28.89
N PHE A 173 15.92 18.94 -29.43
CA PHE A 173 14.75 18.47 -28.67
C PHE A 173 15.15 17.41 -27.64
N VAL A 174 14.52 17.52 -26.46
CA VAL A 174 14.54 16.50 -25.41
C VAL A 174 13.29 15.63 -25.55
N PHE A 175 13.48 14.32 -25.35
CA PHE A 175 12.39 13.34 -25.39
C PHE A 175 11.89 13.02 -23.98
N VAL A 176 10.59 13.06 -23.82
CA VAL A 176 9.90 12.77 -22.55
C VAL A 176 8.69 11.87 -22.86
N THR A 177 8.15 11.19 -21.85
CA THR A 177 6.88 10.47 -21.97
C THR A 177 5.69 11.44 -21.93
N VAL A 178 4.48 10.97 -22.25
CA VAL A 178 3.26 11.81 -22.15
C VAL A 178 2.95 12.14 -20.71
N GLY A 179 3.15 11.19 -19.79
CA GLY A 179 2.99 11.43 -18.36
C GLY A 179 3.93 12.53 -17.85
N GLU A 180 5.20 12.46 -18.23
CA GLU A 180 6.17 13.51 -17.91
C GLU A 180 5.79 14.87 -18.54
N LEU A 181 5.31 14.86 -19.77
CA LEU A 181 4.87 16.10 -20.46
C LEU A 181 3.68 16.77 -19.77
N TYR A 182 2.77 15.97 -19.21
CA TYR A 182 1.57 16.45 -18.52
C TYR A 182 1.75 16.59 -17.01
N GLY A 183 2.89 16.18 -16.46
CA GLY A 183 3.12 16.09 -15.01
C GLY A 183 2.27 15.01 -14.34
N ILE A 184 1.81 14.01 -15.11
CA ILE A 184 0.99 12.90 -14.65
C ILE A 184 1.89 11.70 -14.35
N ARG A 185 1.69 11.08 -13.18
CA ARG A 185 2.41 9.88 -12.75
C ARG A 185 1.45 8.72 -12.56
N SER A 186 1.99 7.49 -12.59
CA SER A 186 1.23 6.30 -12.21
C SER A 186 0.66 6.47 -10.80
N MET A 187 -0.50 5.90 -10.56
CA MET A 187 -1.12 5.95 -9.23
C MET A 187 -0.68 4.76 -8.38
N ILE A 188 -0.27 5.04 -7.15
CA ILE A 188 -0.13 4.03 -6.10
C ILE A 188 -1.42 4.01 -5.32
N ARG A 189 -1.99 2.83 -5.16
CA ARG A 189 -3.24 2.62 -4.41
C ARG A 189 -3.00 1.63 -3.30
N GLY A 190 -3.66 1.83 -2.19
CA GLY A 190 -3.53 0.94 -1.06
C GLY A 190 -4.36 1.39 0.13
N GLY A 191 -4.13 0.76 1.24
CA GLY A 191 -4.75 1.11 2.51
C GLY A 191 -4.13 0.31 3.64
N ASP A 192 -4.44 0.75 4.84
CA ASP A 192 -4.01 0.10 6.07
C ASP A 192 -5.09 0.21 7.14
N ILE A 193 -5.23 -0.85 7.94
CA ILE A 193 -6.11 -0.90 9.11
C ILE A 193 -5.23 -1.11 10.32
N GLY A 194 -5.39 -0.29 11.35
CA GLY A 194 -4.57 -0.41 12.54
C GLY A 194 -5.24 0.10 13.79
N THR A 195 -4.85 -0.50 14.91
CA THR A 195 -5.22 -0.04 16.24
C THR A 195 -4.39 1.17 16.63
N GLY A 196 -5.00 2.11 17.34
CA GLY A 196 -4.27 3.20 17.96
C GLY A 196 -3.44 2.74 19.14
N VAL A 197 -2.41 3.50 19.48
CA VAL A 197 -1.64 3.23 20.70
C VAL A 197 -2.38 3.71 21.94
N PRO A 198 -2.30 2.97 23.06
CA PRO A 198 -3.05 3.30 24.28
C PRO A 198 -2.52 4.55 24.98
N SER A 199 -1.27 4.91 24.76
CA SER A 199 -0.63 6.07 25.39
C SER A 199 0.55 6.57 24.56
N PRO A 200 0.84 7.88 24.58
CA PRO A 200 2.10 8.42 24.12
C PRO A 200 3.28 7.85 24.92
N ALA A 201 4.45 7.75 24.29
CA ALA A 201 5.67 7.21 24.90
C ALA A 201 6.88 8.12 24.67
N GLY A 202 7.90 7.93 25.51
CA GLY A 202 9.17 8.63 25.41
C GLY A 202 10.09 8.08 24.32
N ASN A 203 9.88 6.83 23.90
CA ASN A 203 10.66 6.18 22.85
C ASN A 203 9.74 5.41 21.90
N TRP A 204 10.13 5.40 20.61
CA TRP A 204 9.51 4.59 19.57
C TRP A 204 10.59 3.98 18.69
N TYR A 205 10.60 2.66 18.60
CA TYR A 205 11.58 1.87 17.84
C TYR A 205 10.94 1.32 16.59
N PHE A 206 11.61 1.52 15.45
CA PHE A 206 11.23 0.99 14.14
C PHE A 206 12.39 0.15 13.62
N ALA A 207 12.20 -1.15 13.49
CA ALA A 207 13.24 -2.06 13.00
C ALA A 207 13.37 -2.01 11.48
N GLU A 208 12.26 -1.80 10.78
CA GLU A 208 12.22 -1.61 9.33
C GLU A 208 12.32 -0.14 8.96
N GLY A 209 12.98 0.13 7.85
CA GLY A 209 13.02 1.37 7.11
C GLY A 209 13.85 1.19 5.86
N THR A 210 13.40 1.76 4.75
CA THR A 210 14.13 1.69 3.48
C THR A 210 13.93 2.96 2.66
N ALA A 211 15.03 3.45 2.08
CA ALA A 211 15.09 4.56 1.14
C ALA A 211 15.55 4.09 -0.26
N ARG A 212 15.39 2.80 -0.58
CA ARG A 212 15.73 2.25 -1.89
C ARG A 212 14.81 2.80 -2.97
N LYS A 213 15.26 2.76 -4.20
CA LYS A 213 14.42 3.09 -5.36
C LYS A 213 13.10 2.30 -5.32
N GLY A 214 11.98 2.98 -5.49
CA GLY A 214 10.65 2.40 -5.40
C GLY A 214 10.08 2.34 -3.98
N PHE A 215 10.71 3.03 -3.01
CA PHE A 215 10.22 3.17 -1.65
C PHE A 215 10.29 4.62 -1.18
N GLU A 216 9.24 5.08 -0.50
CA GLU A 216 9.21 6.31 0.29
C GLU A 216 8.80 5.98 1.73
N CYS A 217 9.63 6.40 2.67
CA CYS A 217 9.41 6.19 4.09
C CYS A 217 9.17 7.53 4.80
N TRP A 218 8.04 7.64 5.47
CA TRP A 218 7.63 8.85 6.18
C TRP A 218 7.37 8.54 7.65
N PHE A 219 7.72 9.46 8.53
CA PHE A 219 7.41 9.38 9.96
C PHE A 219 6.48 10.51 10.35
N SER A 220 5.34 10.16 10.94
CA SER A 220 4.39 11.09 11.56
C SER A 220 4.60 11.07 13.07
N ILE A 221 5.01 12.21 13.64
CA ILE A 221 5.27 12.37 15.07
C ILE A 221 4.28 13.39 15.64
N PHE A 222 3.39 12.92 16.49
CA PHE A 222 2.30 13.70 17.08
C PHE A 222 2.55 13.94 18.56
N ASN A 223 2.39 15.18 18.99
CA ASN A 223 2.47 15.60 20.38
C ASN A 223 1.07 15.90 20.96
N PRO A 224 0.42 14.95 21.65
CA PRO A 224 -0.85 15.21 22.31
C PRO A 224 -0.72 15.91 23.67
N SER A 225 0.50 16.22 24.11
CA SER A 225 0.77 16.89 25.39
C SER A 225 0.46 18.40 25.32
N PRO A 226 0.08 19.05 26.41
CA PRO A 226 -0.09 20.51 26.46
C PRO A 226 1.23 21.29 26.36
N GLU A 227 2.38 20.61 26.43
CA GLU A 227 3.71 21.23 26.36
C GLU A 227 4.38 20.91 25.02
N GLU A 228 5.29 21.81 24.56
CA GLU A 228 6.14 21.53 23.40
C GLU A 228 7.03 20.30 23.64
N ALA A 229 7.07 19.38 22.70
CA ALA A 229 7.97 18.23 22.72
C ALA A 229 9.26 18.52 21.93
N LYS A 230 10.41 18.27 22.56
CA LYS A 230 11.71 18.18 21.87
C LYS A 230 11.95 16.73 21.51
N VAL A 231 12.01 16.45 20.22
CA VAL A 231 12.09 15.11 19.68
C VAL A 231 13.43 14.90 19.00
N LEU A 232 14.18 13.87 19.41
CA LEU A 232 15.36 13.39 18.72
C LEU A 232 14.97 12.20 17.84
N VAL A 233 15.27 12.27 16.56
CA VAL A 233 15.09 11.19 15.59
C VAL A 233 16.45 10.69 15.15
N GLU A 234 16.72 9.41 15.37
CA GLU A 234 17.98 8.77 15.05
C GLU A 234 17.76 7.65 14.05
N PHE A 235 18.39 7.75 12.89
CA PHE A 235 18.40 6.74 11.84
C PHE A 235 19.70 5.94 11.89
N PHE A 236 19.58 4.62 12.03
CA PHE A 236 20.70 3.68 12.06
C PHE A 236 20.80 3.02 10.68
N ALA A 237 21.50 3.68 9.77
CA ALA A 237 21.64 3.26 8.39
C ALA A 237 22.97 2.54 8.16
N SER A 238 23.05 1.72 7.10
CA SER A 238 24.27 1.02 6.71
C SER A 238 25.47 1.94 6.44
N ARG A 239 25.20 3.23 6.15
CA ARG A 239 26.22 4.28 5.91
C ARG A 239 26.62 5.05 7.16
N GLY A 240 26.05 4.72 8.31
CA GLY A 240 26.27 5.39 9.58
C GLY A 240 24.99 5.95 10.19
N LYS A 241 25.11 6.46 11.39
CA LYS A 241 24.01 7.03 12.17
C LYS A 241 23.76 8.49 11.77
N VAL A 242 22.50 8.83 11.55
CA VAL A 242 22.03 10.20 11.27
C VAL A 242 21.09 10.62 12.41
N SER A 243 21.35 11.75 13.06
CA SER A 243 20.53 12.27 14.15
C SER A 243 19.97 13.65 13.80
N ARG A 244 18.69 13.89 14.13
CA ARG A 244 17.99 15.16 13.91
C ARG A 244 17.16 15.52 15.11
N GLU A 245 17.13 16.79 15.45
CA GLU A 245 16.28 17.33 16.53
C GLU A 245 15.15 18.15 15.92
N TYR A 246 13.94 17.93 16.45
CA TYR A 246 12.73 18.63 16.06
C TYR A 246 11.99 19.17 17.27
N ARG A 247 11.16 20.20 17.04
CA ARG A 247 10.22 20.72 18.02
C ARG A 247 8.82 20.48 17.52
N VAL A 248 7.99 19.87 18.33
CA VAL A 248 6.59 19.58 18.02
C VAL A 248 5.74 20.34 19.05
N ALA A 249 5.03 21.35 18.61
CA ALA A 249 4.17 22.14 19.50
C ALA A 249 3.03 21.27 20.06
N SER A 250 2.42 21.75 21.14
CA SER A 250 1.23 21.12 21.75
C SER A 250 0.13 20.91 20.71
N GLY A 251 -0.47 19.72 20.70
CA GLY A 251 -1.55 19.33 19.77
C GLY A 251 -1.14 19.27 18.30
N GLN A 252 0.16 19.35 17.97
CA GLN A 252 0.62 19.37 16.59
C GLN A 252 1.34 18.08 16.21
N ARG A 253 1.43 17.86 14.88
CA ARG A 253 2.17 16.79 14.22
C ARG A 253 3.25 17.37 13.32
N ILE A 254 4.38 16.68 13.21
CA ILE A 254 5.35 16.85 12.14
C ILE A 254 5.40 15.59 11.30
N THR A 255 5.66 15.76 10.01
CA THR A 255 5.80 14.65 9.06
C THR A 255 7.17 14.74 8.41
N LEU A 256 7.99 13.68 8.53
CA LEU A 256 9.38 13.64 8.09
C LEU A 256 9.55 12.64 6.96
N ASN A 257 10.18 13.06 5.86
CA ASN A 257 10.59 12.16 4.79
C ASN A 257 11.97 11.56 5.11
N ALA A 258 12.01 10.29 5.51
CA ALA A 258 13.25 9.63 5.86
C ALA A 258 14.23 9.52 4.68
N ASN A 259 13.74 9.37 3.44
CA ASN A 259 14.60 9.32 2.25
C ASN A 259 15.45 10.57 2.09
N SER A 260 14.91 11.74 2.47
CA SER A 260 15.64 13.01 2.46
C SER A 260 16.69 13.10 3.57
N GLU A 261 16.47 12.41 4.70
CA GLU A 261 17.36 12.45 5.85
C GLU A 261 18.54 11.48 5.73
N VAL A 262 18.28 10.25 5.27
CA VAL A 262 19.30 9.18 5.19
C VAL A 262 19.96 9.08 3.81
N GLY A 263 19.39 9.74 2.78
CA GLY A 263 19.79 9.60 1.39
C GLY A 263 19.22 8.33 0.73
N LEU A 264 19.38 8.25 -0.58
CA LEU A 264 18.83 7.15 -1.39
C LEU A 264 19.67 5.86 -1.25
N ASP A 265 19.05 4.73 -1.62
CA ASP A 265 19.64 3.39 -1.70
C ASP A 265 20.23 2.86 -0.38
N CYS A 266 19.54 3.08 0.72
CA CYS A 266 19.90 2.48 2.01
C CYS A 266 18.68 1.94 2.76
N ASP A 267 18.97 0.93 3.59
CA ASP A 267 18.06 0.45 4.63
C ASP A 267 18.50 1.02 5.97
N PHE A 268 17.54 1.23 6.85
CA PHE A 268 17.80 1.79 8.17
C PHE A 268 16.82 1.24 9.21
N SER A 269 17.16 1.41 10.48
CA SER A 269 16.21 1.36 11.61
C SER A 269 16.11 2.76 12.20
N CYS A 270 15.04 3.05 12.93
CA CYS A 270 14.81 4.39 13.48
C CYS A 270 14.45 4.32 14.96
N LEU A 271 14.96 5.28 15.72
CA LEU A 271 14.57 5.58 17.11
C LEU A 271 14.07 7.03 17.16
N VAL A 272 12.84 7.19 17.62
CA VAL A 272 12.27 8.49 17.97
C VAL A 272 12.24 8.59 19.49
N SER A 273 12.88 9.59 20.07
CA SER A 273 12.94 9.78 21.54
C SER A 273 12.57 11.19 21.96
N SER A 274 11.87 11.33 23.07
CA SER A 274 11.45 12.61 23.62
C SER A 274 11.20 12.51 25.13
N ALA A 275 11.59 13.54 25.87
CA ALA A 275 11.26 13.64 27.29
C ALA A 275 9.76 13.91 27.53
N THR A 276 9.12 14.67 26.64
CA THR A 276 7.65 14.83 26.59
C THR A 276 7.10 13.70 25.72
N PRO A 277 6.26 12.80 26.25
CA PRO A 277 5.77 11.65 25.50
C PRO A 277 5.03 12.06 24.20
N VAL A 278 5.37 11.42 23.11
CA VAL A 278 4.79 11.61 21.77
C VAL A 278 4.22 10.31 21.23
N VAL A 279 3.51 10.38 20.12
CA VAL A 279 3.09 9.21 19.33
C VAL A 279 3.83 9.24 18.00
N ALA A 280 4.40 8.11 17.57
CA ALA A 280 5.09 8.01 16.29
C ALA A 280 4.57 6.83 15.47
N GLU A 281 4.23 7.11 14.22
CA GLU A 281 3.85 6.15 13.20
C GLU A 281 4.72 6.31 11.96
N ARG A 282 4.93 5.22 11.23
CA ARG A 282 5.66 5.21 9.96
C ARG A 282 4.72 4.79 8.83
N SER A 283 4.70 5.58 7.76
CA SER A 283 4.08 5.22 6.48
C SER A 283 5.16 4.82 5.49
N LEU A 284 5.07 3.63 4.93
CA LEU A 284 6.00 3.12 3.92
C LEU A 284 5.23 2.88 2.63
N TYR A 285 5.45 3.74 1.64
CA TYR A 285 4.92 3.59 0.28
C TYR A 285 5.91 2.81 -0.56
N PHE A 286 5.39 1.90 -1.39
CA PHE A 286 6.26 1.08 -2.23
C PHE A 286 5.67 0.88 -3.64
N GLN A 287 6.60 0.81 -4.59
CA GLN A 287 6.36 0.40 -5.96
C GLN A 287 7.45 -0.61 -6.33
N ARG A 288 7.10 -1.90 -6.30
CA ARG A 288 8.03 -3.00 -6.53
C ARG A 288 7.83 -3.60 -7.92
N ASN A 289 8.89 -4.25 -8.42
CA ASN A 289 8.83 -4.99 -9.69
C ASN A 289 7.71 -6.04 -9.64
N GLY A 290 7.03 -6.26 -10.77
CA GLY A 290 5.93 -7.19 -10.87
C GLY A 290 4.55 -6.61 -10.53
N GLY A 291 4.44 -5.28 -10.33
CA GLY A 291 3.17 -4.60 -10.12
C GLY A 291 2.68 -4.57 -8.67
N MET A 292 3.51 -4.97 -7.71
CA MET A 292 3.20 -4.83 -6.29
C MET A 292 3.37 -3.37 -5.86
N ASN A 293 2.26 -2.67 -5.69
CA ASN A 293 2.22 -1.28 -5.27
C ASN A 293 1.36 -1.15 -4.02
N GLY A 294 1.70 -0.24 -3.13
CA GLY A 294 0.90 -0.02 -1.94
C GLY A 294 1.56 0.86 -0.91
N ALA A 295 1.01 0.85 0.26
CA ALA A 295 1.65 1.36 1.47
C ALA A 295 1.21 0.56 2.69
N THR A 296 2.02 0.66 3.72
CA THR A 296 1.71 0.19 5.07
C THR A 296 1.85 1.35 6.04
N VAL A 297 1.04 1.37 7.08
CA VAL A 297 1.21 2.28 8.21
C VAL A 297 1.48 1.44 9.44
N GLY A 298 2.62 1.65 10.07
CA GLY A 298 3.03 0.92 11.27
C GLY A 298 3.32 1.84 12.42
N THR A 299 2.83 1.49 13.59
CA THR A 299 3.22 2.15 14.83
C THR A 299 4.55 1.57 15.29
N GLY A 300 5.48 2.43 15.69
CA GLY A 300 6.71 1.99 16.33
C GLY A 300 6.44 1.23 17.64
N SER A 301 7.37 0.39 18.05
CA SER A 301 7.28 -0.20 19.38
C SER A 301 7.75 0.80 20.44
N PRO A 302 6.97 1.06 21.52
CA PRO A 302 7.43 1.91 22.62
C PRO A 302 8.40 1.18 23.57
N VAL A 303 8.59 -0.12 23.38
CA VAL A 303 9.42 -0.96 24.24
C VAL A 303 10.38 -1.82 23.44
N LEU A 304 11.51 -2.14 24.05
CA LEU A 304 12.39 -3.23 23.62
C LEU A 304 12.01 -4.50 24.38
N SER A 305 12.02 -5.65 23.72
CA SER A 305 11.73 -6.93 24.35
C SER A 305 12.73 -8.00 23.95
N PRO A 306 13.07 -8.94 24.85
CA PRO A 306 13.82 -10.13 24.48
C PRO A 306 12.95 -11.21 23.80
N ARG A 307 11.63 -11.00 23.70
CA ARG A 307 10.72 -11.94 23.06
C ARG A 307 9.66 -11.21 22.23
N TRP A 308 9.46 -11.69 21.00
CA TRP A 308 8.44 -11.22 20.07
C TRP A 308 7.71 -12.40 19.44
N ILE A 309 6.41 -12.23 19.23
CA ILE A 309 5.55 -13.20 18.53
C ILE A 309 4.83 -12.47 17.41
N PHE A 310 4.94 -12.99 16.19
CA PHE A 310 4.30 -12.44 14.98
C PHE A 310 3.32 -13.48 14.43
N PRO A 311 2.05 -13.47 14.86
CA PRO A 311 1.07 -14.47 14.45
C PRO A 311 0.68 -14.25 12.99
N LEU A 312 0.90 -15.26 12.18
CA LEU A 312 0.48 -15.34 10.79
C LEU A 312 0.32 -16.79 10.39
N GLY A 313 -0.68 -17.10 9.59
CA GLY A 313 -0.91 -18.42 9.05
C GLY A 313 -1.27 -18.39 7.57
N GLN A 314 -1.70 -19.52 7.04
CA GLN A 314 -1.95 -19.71 5.62
C GLN A 314 -3.22 -18.97 5.14
N MET A 315 -3.12 -18.21 4.05
CA MET A 315 -4.22 -17.46 3.46
C MET A 315 -4.47 -17.82 1.97
N GLY A 316 -3.73 -18.80 1.44
CA GLY A 316 -3.86 -19.22 0.04
C GLY A 316 -3.24 -18.24 -0.97
N VAL A 317 -2.49 -17.23 -0.50
CA VAL A 317 -1.73 -16.29 -1.34
C VAL A 317 -0.23 -16.52 -1.17
N LYS A 318 0.53 -16.27 -2.23
CA LYS A 318 1.99 -16.33 -2.16
C LYS A 318 2.50 -15.06 -1.49
N LEU A 319 3.32 -15.21 -0.46
CA LEU A 319 3.94 -14.11 0.29
C LEU A 319 5.45 -14.07 0.03
N GLU A 320 5.98 -12.85 -0.10
CA GLU A 320 7.36 -12.53 0.22
C GLU A 320 7.36 -12.01 1.65
N ASP A 321 8.11 -12.63 2.53
CA ASP A 321 8.01 -12.49 3.98
C ASP A 321 9.36 -12.09 4.57
N TYR A 322 9.42 -10.96 5.23
CA TYR A 322 10.65 -10.37 5.76
C TYR A 322 10.52 -10.06 7.24
N LEU A 323 11.53 -10.47 8.02
CA LEU A 323 11.69 -10.09 9.42
C LEU A 323 12.85 -9.11 9.57
N PHE A 324 12.60 -8.02 10.25
CA PHE A 324 13.57 -6.98 10.57
C PHE A 324 13.81 -6.95 12.07
N ILE A 325 15.09 -6.90 12.47
CA ILE A 325 15.51 -6.91 13.87
C ILE A 325 16.47 -5.76 14.08
N PHE A 326 16.20 -4.93 15.08
CA PHE A 326 17.01 -3.77 15.43
C PHE A 326 17.52 -3.88 16.86
N ASN A 327 18.84 -3.87 17.03
CA ASN A 327 19.53 -3.82 18.30
C ASN A 327 20.05 -2.39 18.53
N PRO A 328 19.36 -1.52 19.28
CA PRO A 328 19.85 -0.19 19.60
C PRO A 328 20.91 -0.19 20.72
N GLY A 329 21.19 -1.36 21.33
CA GLY A 329 22.16 -1.53 22.40
C GLY A 329 23.60 -1.48 21.95
N GLN A 330 24.53 -1.51 22.92
CA GLN A 330 25.97 -1.40 22.71
C GLN A 330 26.69 -2.76 22.64
N GLU A 331 25.96 -3.86 22.70
CA GLU A 331 26.50 -5.21 22.68
C GLU A 331 25.79 -6.11 21.66
N ASP A 332 26.52 -7.10 21.13
CA ASP A 332 25.95 -8.13 20.27
C ASP A 332 24.78 -8.85 20.95
N THR A 333 23.68 -9.01 20.22
CA THR A 333 22.49 -9.72 20.69
C THR A 333 22.28 -10.99 19.87
N ARG A 334 22.35 -12.16 20.53
CA ARG A 334 21.99 -13.44 19.92
C ARG A 334 20.48 -13.57 19.85
N VAL A 335 19.99 -14.04 18.71
CA VAL A 335 18.57 -14.22 18.41
C VAL A 335 18.33 -15.63 17.93
N GLN A 336 17.32 -16.28 18.52
CA GLN A 336 16.74 -17.53 18.08
C GLN A 336 15.36 -17.26 17.48
N LEU A 337 15.10 -17.81 16.31
CA LEU A 337 13.82 -17.77 15.63
C LEU A 337 13.23 -19.17 15.57
N GLU A 338 11.96 -19.27 15.89
CA GLU A 338 11.16 -20.48 15.75
C GLU A 338 9.94 -20.18 14.89
N LEU A 339 9.64 -21.05 13.92
CA LEU A 339 8.48 -20.91 13.04
C LEU A 339 7.47 -22.00 13.34
N TYR A 340 6.23 -21.59 13.54
CA TYR A 340 5.13 -22.46 13.90
C TYR A 340 4.04 -22.44 12.83
N GLY A 341 3.72 -23.61 12.30
CA GLY A 341 2.61 -23.85 11.39
C GLY A 341 1.41 -24.51 12.09
N PRO A 342 0.41 -24.97 11.33
CA PRO A 342 -0.73 -25.71 11.87
C PRO A 342 -0.33 -27.01 12.58
N GLY A 343 0.79 -27.62 12.20
CA GLY A 343 1.32 -28.85 12.80
C GLY A 343 2.39 -28.60 13.89
N GLY A 344 2.53 -27.40 14.41
CA GLY A 344 3.55 -27.04 15.39
C GLY A 344 4.83 -26.49 14.78
N LEU A 345 5.97 -26.71 15.43
CA LEU A 345 7.29 -26.21 15.00
C LEU A 345 7.66 -26.73 13.61
N SER A 346 7.96 -25.81 12.68
CA SER A 346 8.29 -26.11 11.28
C SER A 346 9.71 -25.71 10.88
N GLY A 347 10.38 -24.90 11.69
CA GLY A 347 11.75 -24.46 11.43
C GLY A 347 12.34 -23.61 12.54
N GLU A 348 13.67 -23.57 12.58
CA GLU A 348 14.45 -22.78 13.55
C GLU A 348 15.62 -22.09 12.85
N LYS A 349 16.06 -20.95 13.38
CA LYS A 349 17.25 -20.24 12.90
C LYS A 349 17.87 -19.43 14.03
N GLU A 350 19.20 -19.40 14.06
CA GLU A 350 19.98 -18.56 14.97
C GLU A 350 20.76 -17.51 14.19
N LEU A 351 20.93 -16.32 14.77
CA LEU A 351 21.74 -15.23 14.24
C LEU A 351 22.24 -14.32 15.37
N SER A 352 23.18 -13.42 15.04
CA SER A 352 23.59 -12.33 15.92
C SER A 352 23.31 -10.99 15.28
N VAL A 353 22.84 -10.02 16.06
CA VAL A 353 22.62 -8.64 15.63
C VAL A 353 23.62 -7.74 16.33
N PRO A 354 24.50 -7.04 15.57
CA PRO A 354 25.55 -6.22 16.15
C PRO A 354 25.02 -5.01 16.93
N PRO A 355 25.85 -4.36 17.76
CA PRO A 355 25.50 -3.12 18.45
C PRO A 355 25.08 -2.04 17.45
N GLU A 356 24.06 -1.24 17.83
CA GLU A 356 23.49 -0.18 17.00
C GLU A 356 23.17 -0.64 15.56
N GLY A 357 22.88 -1.94 15.40
CA GLY A 357 22.79 -2.62 14.12
C GLY A 357 21.41 -3.23 13.86
N ARG A 358 21.23 -3.65 12.62
CA ARG A 358 20.01 -4.35 12.19
C ARG A 358 20.35 -5.66 11.45
N ALA A 359 19.39 -6.57 11.47
CA ALA A 359 19.33 -7.74 10.59
C ALA A 359 18.04 -7.71 9.80
N SER A 360 18.11 -8.12 8.53
CA SER A 360 16.95 -8.33 7.65
C SER A 360 17.00 -9.75 7.14
N LEU A 361 15.92 -10.48 7.33
CA LEU A 361 15.80 -11.90 6.99
C LEU A 361 14.66 -12.09 5.99
N ASP A 362 14.95 -12.72 4.86
CA ASP A 362 13.93 -13.27 3.97
C ASP A 362 13.50 -14.62 4.53
N LEU A 363 12.26 -14.68 5.00
CA LEU A 363 11.66 -15.90 5.54
C LEU A 363 11.07 -16.78 4.43
N SER A 364 10.68 -16.21 3.29
CA SER A 364 10.10 -16.94 2.15
C SER A 364 11.06 -17.96 1.55
N GLY A 365 12.36 -17.65 1.53
CA GLY A 365 13.42 -18.53 1.04
C GLY A 365 14.11 -19.40 2.11
N SER A 366 13.88 -19.09 3.38
CA SER A 366 14.59 -19.73 4.51
C SER A 366 13.85 -20.97 5.06
N PHE A 367 12.56 -21.11 4.76
CA PHE A 367 11.73 -22.19 5.30
C PHE A 367 10.86 -22.80 4.20
N GLN A 368 10.84 -24.13 4.15
CA GLN A 368 9.94 -24.85 3.26
C GLN A 368 8.54 -24.90 3.88
N GLY A 369 7.64 -24.03 3.44
CA GLY A 369 6.25 -24.07 3.90
C GLY A 369 5.51 -22.75 3.62
N PRO A 370 4.19 -22.78 3.82
CA PRO A 370 3.35 -21.59 3.76
C PRO A 370 3.65 -20.65 4.94
N ALA A 371 3.06 -19.45 4.92
CA ALA A 371 3.17 -18.46 6.01
C ALA A 371 3.02 -19.11 7.39
N ALA A 372 3.88 -18.75 8.32
CA ALA A 372 3.95 -19.30 9.67
C ALA A 372 4.01 -18.18 10.71
N THR A 373 3.60 -18.50 11.94
CA THR A 373 3.86 -17.64 13.10
C THR A 373 5.34 -17.67 13.43
N VAL A 374 5.94 -16.50 13.64
CA VAL A 374 7.34 -16.36 14.06
C VAL A 374 7.38 -16.06 15.55
N VAL A 375 8.16 -16.85 16.29
CA VAL A 375 8.55 -16.57 17.67
C VAL A 375 10.03 -16.21 17.69
N LEU A 376 10.36 -15.01 18.15
CA LEU A 376 11.72 -14.53 18.32
C LEU A 376 12.06 -14.49 19.79
N SER A 377 13.20 -15.11 20.14
CA SER A 377 13.80 -15.03 21.47
C SER A 377 15.21 -14.47 21.36
N ALA A 378 15.56 -13.49 22.20
CA ALA A 378 16.84 -12.80 22.15
C ALA A 378 17.54 -12.78 23.50
N SER A 379 18.87 -12.78 23.48
CA SER A 379 19.69 -12.71 24.71
C SER A 379 19.61 -11.36 25.43
N ARG A 380 19.15 -10.31 24.72
CA ARG A 380 18.95 -8.94 25.22
C ARG A 380 17.72 -8.32 24.56
N PRO A 381 17.08 -7.32 25.20
CA PRO A 381 15.95 -6.62 24.58
C PRO A 381 16.33 -5.94 23.27
N LEU A 382 15.49 -6.08 22.27
CA LEU A 382 15.62 -5.49 20.93
C LEU A 382 14.23 -5.13 20.37
N ALA A 383 14.18 -4.42 19.24
CA ALA A 383 12.96 -4.19 18.49
C ALA A 383 12.91 -5.13 17.28
N ALA A 384 11.71 -5.55 16.91
CA ALA A 384 11.51 -6.35 15.71
C ALA A 384 10.21 -5.98 15.01
N GLU A 385 10.20 -6.06 13.67
CA GLU A 385 9.06 -5.85 12.79
C GLU A 385 9.04 -6.90 11.69
N ARG A 386 7.86 -7.25 11.19
CA ARG A 386 7.69 -8.19 10.10
C ARG A 386 6.84 -7.57 9.01
N ALA A 387 7.29 -7.65 7.76
CA ALA A 387 6.55 -7.17 6.60
C ALA A 387 6.36 -8.30 5.59
N CYS A 388 5.16 -8.38 5.04
CA CYS A 388 4.81 -9.29 3.97
C CYS A 388 4.36 -8.52 2.74
N TYR A 389 4.81 -8.98 1.57
CA TYR A 389 4.32 -8.53 0.28
C TYR A 389 3.64 -9.69 -0.42
N PHE A 390 2.54 -9.43 -1.10
CA PHE A 390 1.75 -10.46 -1.75
C PHE A 390 1.46 -10.11 -3.21
N ASP A 391 1.34 -11.17 -4.01
CA ASP A 391 0.88 -11.11 -5.40
C ASP A 391 -0.40 -11.95 -5.51
N THR A 392 -1.48 -11.32 -5.94
CA THR A 392 -2.77 -12.00 -6.17
C THR A 392 -2.82 -12.72 -7.52
N GLY A 393 -1.72 -12.67 -8.29
CA GLY A 393 -1.64 -13.13 -9.66
C GLY A 393 -2.01 -12.05 -10.66
N GLY A 394 -1.26 -11.99 -11.77
CA GLY A 394 -1.51 -11.04 -12.86
C GLY A 394 -0.95 -9.63 -12.65
N GLY A 395 0.05 -9.46 -11.76
CA GLY A 395 0.72 -8.17 -11.58
C GLY A 395 -0.02 -7.19 -10.67
N SER A 396 -0.96 -7.69 -9.88
CA SER A 396 -1.64 -6.93 -8.83
C SER A 396 -1.23 -7.49 -7.48
N GLY A 397 -0.79 -6.63 -6.57
CA GLY A 397 -0.36 -7.05 -5.25
C GLY A 397 -0.23 -5.87 -4.31
N GLY A 398 0.09 -6.15 -3.07
CA GLY A 398 0.25 -5.17 -2.01
C GLY A 398 1.25 -5.63 -0.96
N GLY A 399 1.18 -5.04 0.21
CA GLY A 399 1.98 -5.44 1.35
C GLY A 399 1.30 -5.02 2.64
N PHE A 400 1.72 -5.64 3.74
CA PHE A 400 1.26 -5.34 5.08
C PHE A 400 2.35 -5.62 6.12
N LEU A 401 2.26 -4.94 7.23
CA LEU A 401 3.05 -5.25 8.42
C LEU A 401 2.31 -6.31 9.25
N VAL A 402 3.04 -7.29 9.78
CA VAL A 402 2.51 -8.22 10.76
C VAL A 402 2.84 -7.70 12.15
N PRO A 403 1.84 -7.48 13.01
CA PRO A 403 2.09 -6.94 14.35
C PRO A 403 2.91 -7.91 15.20
N GLY A 404 3.88 -7.35 15.93
CA GLY A 404 4.68 -8.07 16.90
C GLY A 404 4.14 -7.91 18.31
N PHE A 405 4.02 -9.01 19.02
CA PHE A 405 3.51 -9.05 20.41
C PHE A 405 4.61 -9.44 21.38
N THR A 406 4.66 -8.74 22.50
CA THR A 406 5.49 -9.07 23.66
C THR A 406 4.70 -9.75 24.78
N GLU A 407 3.38 -9.65 24.71
CA GLU A 407 2.43 -10.19 25.68
C GLU A 407 1.35 -11.02 24.98
N LYS A 408 0.65 -11.85 25.74
CA LYS A 408 -0.45 -12.70 25.31
C LYS A 408 -1.66 -12.47 26.20
N MET A 409 -2.87 -12.52 25.63
CA MET A 409 -4.12 -12.19 26.32
C MET A 409 -5.17 -13.29 26.10
N GLU A 410 -6.17 -13.33 27.00
CA GLU A 410 -7.32 -14.24 26.89
C GLU A 410 -8.48 -13.64 26.09
N GLU A 411 -8.52 -12.32 25.92
CA GLU A 411 -9.62 -11.62 25.25
C GLU A 411 -9.09 -10.58 24.25
N TRP A 412 -9.64 -10.61 23.01
CA TRP A 412 -9.25 -9.72 21.92
C TRP A 412 -10.47 -9.21 21.17
N TYR A 413 -10.36 -8.00 20.61
CA TYR A 413 -11.37 -7.34 19.82
C TYR A 413 -10.78 -6.78 18.53
N PHE A 414 -11.56 -6.87 17.45
CA PHE A 414 -11.28 -6.22 16.16
C PHE A 414 -12.53 -5.39 15.81
N PRO A 415 -12.49 -4.09 16.07
CA PRO A 415 -13.61 -3.17 15.80
C PRO A 415 -14.04 -3.10 14.35
N GLU A 416 -13.06 -3.02 13.43
CA GLU A 416 -13.32 -3.01 11.99
C GLU A 416 -13.46 -4.44 11.47
N GLY A 417 -14.31 -4.61 10.47
CA GLY A 417 -14.50 -5.82 9.68
C GLY A 417 -15.58 -5.58 8.64
N THR A 418 -15.35 -6.01 7.41
CA THR A 418 -16.31 -5.88 6.33
C THR A 418 -16.16 -7.00 5.31
N THR A 419 -17.26 -7.41 4.69
CA THR A 419 -17.26 -8.29 3.51
C THR A 419 -17.61 -7.52 2.23
N ARG A 420 -17.81 -6.20 2.33
CA ARG A 420 -18.10 -5.34 1.17
C ARG A 420 -16.94 -5.36 0.18
N PHE A 421 -17.23 -5.12 -1.08
CA PHE A 421 -16.24 -4.99 -2.15
C PHE A 421 -15.31 -6.22 -2.26
N ASN A 422 -15.82 -7.43 -2.05
CA ASN A 422 -15.04 -8.67 -2.03
C ASN A 422 -13.88 -8.68 -1.03
N THR A 423 -13.97 -7.90 0.04
CA THR A 423 -12.98 -7.90 1.12
C THR A 423 -12.92 -9.26 1.79
N ARG A 424 -11.72 -9.81 1.95
CA ARG A 424 -11.47 -11.08 2.65
C ARG A 424 -10.78 -10.83 3.96
N ASN A 425 -11.26 -11.50 5.00
CA ASN A 425 -10.72 -11.38 6.36
C ASN A 425 -10.24 -12.75 6.83
N TYR A 426 -8.97 -12.81 7.25
CA TYR A 426 -8.33 -14.00 7.81
C TYR A 426 -7.90 -13.72 9.24
N LEU A 427 -8.40 -14.51 10.18
CA LEU A 427 -8.04 -14.44 11.59
C LEU A 427 -7.01 -15.50 11.91
N HIS A 428 -5.87 -15.12 12.48
CA HIS A 428 -4.77 -16.00 12.86
C HIS A 428 -4.74 -16.16 14.37
N LEU A 429 -4.93 -17.38 14.85
CA LEU A 429 -4.95 -17.74 16.27
C LEU A 429 -3.72 -18.58 16.57
N PHE A 430 -2.78 -18.06 17.36
CA PHE A 430 -1.59 -18.79 17.78
C PHE A 430 -1.66 -19.15 19.27
N ASN A 431 -1.56 -20.42 19.58
CA ASN A 431 -1.49 -20.93 20.94
C ASN A 431 -0.02 -21.11 21.40
N PRO A 432 0.57 -20.15 22.15
CA PRO A 432 1.93 -20.25 22.66
C PRO A 432 2.04 -21.04 23.97
N ASN A 433 1.09 -21.90 24.26
CA ASN A 433 1.04 -22.68 25.48
C ASN A 433 1.37 -24.17 25.20
N SER A 434 1.80 -24.90 26.21
CA SER A 434 2.14 -26.34 26.14
C SER A 434 0.92 -27.27 26.21
N THR A 435 -0.28 -26.70 26.35
CA THR A 435 -1.56 -27.44 26.38
C THR A 435 -2.49 -26.90 25.30
N ALA A 436 -3.44 -27.72 24.87
CA ALA A 436 -4.47 -27.28 23.94
C ALA A 436 -5.35 -26.18 24.59
N ASP A 437 -5.82 -25.26 23.76
CA ASP A 437 -6.70 -24.17 24.13
C ASP A 437 -8.01 -24.25 23.39
N LEU A 438 -9.06 -23.63 23.92
CA LEU A 438 -10.37 -23.50 23.32
C LEU A 438 -10.75 -22.01 23.24
N VAL A 439 -10.98 -21.55 22.01
CA VAL A 439 -11.24 -20.12 21.72
C VAL A 439 -12.65 -19.95 21.18
N GLU A 440 -13.45 -19.11 21.83
CA GLU A 440 -14.73 -18.62 21.30
C GLU A 440 -14.43 -17.47 20.34
N VAL A 441 -14.81 -17.61 19.08
CA VAL A 441 -14.75 -16.55 18.05
C VAL A 441 -16.18 -16.08 17.78
N THR A 442 -16.48 -14.81 18.03
CA THR A 442 -17.81 -14.22 17.83
C THR A 442 -17.76 -13.03 16.89
N LEU A 443 -18.53 -13.09 15.80
CA LEU A 443 -18.78 -11.97 14.89
C LEU A 443 -20.05 -11.24 15.34
N ILE A 444 -19.96 -9.92 15.38
CA ILE A 444 -21.03 -9.02 15.85
C ILE A 444 -21.38 -8.06 14.70
N SER A 445 -22.58 -8.20 14.13
CA SER A 445 -23.08 -7.36 13.03
C SER A 445 -24.50 -6.88 13.34
N GLY A 446 -24.62 -5.65 13.84
CA GLY A 446 -25.89 -5.17 14.39
C GLY A 446 -26.35 -6.03 15.57
N GLU A 447 -27.56 -6.61 15.47
CA GLU A 447 -28.09 -7.55 16.49
C GLU A 447 -27.62 -8.99 16.29
N ASP A 448 -27.10 -9.31 15.11
CA ASP A 448 -26.66 -10.67 14.77
C ASP A 448 -25.36 -11.04 15.52
N ARG A 449 -25.31 -12.26 16.01
CA ARG A 449 -24.15 -12.89 16.63
C ARG A 449 -23.91 -14.24 15.97
N VAL A 450 -22.78 -14.38 15.31
CA VAL A 450 -22.40 -15.61 14.63
C VAL A 450 -21.00 -15.99 15.09
N GLY A 451 -20.76 -17.25 15.36
CA GLY A 451 -19.41 -17.68 15.76
C GLY A 451 -19.28 -19.16 15.97
N GLU A 452 -18.09 -19.57 16.39
CA GLU A 452 -17.75 -20.96 16.65
C GLU A 452 -16.71 -21.08 17.76
N MET A 453 -16.59 -22.31 18.28
CA MET A 453 -15.52 -22.71 19.19
C MET A 453 -14.39 -23.34 18.37
N VAL A 454 -13.18 -22.84 18.55
CA VAL A 454 -11.97 -23.29 17.86
C VAL A 454 -11.00 -23.93 18.83
N THR A 455 -10.62 -25.18 18.58
CA THR A 455 -9.57 -25.84 19.36
C THR A 455 -8.21 -25.53 18.74
N LEU A 456 -7.26 -25.12 19.57
CA LEU A 456 -5.88 -24.82 19.18
C LEU A 456 -4.96 -25.84 19.86
N ASP A 457 -4.24 -26.62 19.07
CA ASP A 457 -3.21 -27.51 19.59
C ASP A 457 -2.06 -26.72 20.23
N PRO A 458 -1.26 -27.31 21.12
CA PRO A 458 -0.08 -26.66 21.70
C PRO A 458 0.88 -26.19 20.61
N TRP A 459 1.39 -24.98 20.74
CA TRP A 459 2.39 -24.38 19.82
C TRP A 459 1.98 -24.47 18.34
N SER A 460 0.73 -24.21 18.05
CA SER A 460 0.19 -24.24 16.69
C SER A 460 -0.55 -22.97 16.32
N VAL A 461 -0.69 -22.72 15.02
CA VAL A 461 -1.48 -21.62 14.47
C VAL A 461 -2.65 -22.16 13.66
N VAL A 462 -3.84 -21.63 13.92
CA VAL A 462 -5.05 -21.84 13.12
C VAL A 462 -5.40 -20.53 12.40
N THR A 463 -5.73 -20.62 11.10
CA THR A 463 -6.22 -19.49 10.32
C THR A 463 -7.67 -19.73 9.91
N LEU A 464 -8.54 -18.80 10.25
CA LEU A 464 -9.95 -18.84 9.89
C LEU A 464 -10.23 -17.84 8.78
N ASP A 465 -10.88 -18.25 7.71
CA ASP A 465 -11.48 -17.34 6.73
C ASP A 465 -12.81 -16.85 7.30
N ILE A 466 -12.83 -15.63 7.80
CA ILE A 466 -13.99 -15.00 8.44
C ILE A 466 -15.08 -14.68 7.41
N SER A 467 -14.72 -14.48 6.14
CA SER A 467 -15.68 -14.16 5.07
C SER A 467 -16.70 -15.29 4.85
N ARG A 468 -16.39 -16.52 5.27
CA ARG A 468 -17.29 -17.69 5.17
C ARG A 468 -18.57 -17.59 5.99
N TYR A 469 -18.61 -16.73 7.02
CA TYR A 469 -19.79 -16.59 7.88
C TYR A 469 -20.91 -15.74 7.26
N PHE A 470 -20.59 -14.96 6.21
CA PHE A 470 -21.54 -14.11 5.49
C PHE A 470 -21.46 -14.37 3.98
N PRO A 471 -21.77 -15.58 3.50
CA PRO A 471 -21.59 -15.95 2.10
C PRO A 471 -22.53 -15.15 1.18
N GLY A 472 -21.95 -14.35 0.29
CA GLY A 472 -22.67 -13.53 -0.68
C GLY A 472 -23.38 -12.31 -0.09
N GLU A 473 -23.12 -11.97 1.17
CA GLU A 473 -23.65 -10.79 1.82
C GLU A 473 -22.57 -9.72 2.02
N GLU A 474 -22.93 -8.47 1.81
CA GLU A 474 -22.11 -7.30 2.15
C GLU A 474 -22.47 -6.83 3.56
N ARG A 475 -21.61 -7.15 4.53
CA ARG A 475 -21.82 -6.78 5.93
C ARG A 475 -20.60 -6.16 6.55
N ASP A 476 -20.85 -5.22 7.46
CA ASP A 476 -19.87 -4.72 8.40
C ASP A 476 -20.03 -5.45 9.73
N PHE A 477 -18.92 -5.81 10.36
CA PHE A 477 -18.91 -6.57 11.61
C PHE A 477 -17.74 -6.16 12.51
N SER A 478 -17.83 -6.54 13.78
CA SER A 478 -16.70 -6.54 14.72
C SER A 478 -16.46 -7.96 15.20
N LEU A 479 -15.22 -8.28 15.62
CA LEU A 479 -14.87 -9.58 16.17
C LEU A 479 -14.58 -9.48 17.67
N ARG A 480 -15.02 -10.49 18.42
CA ARG A 480 -14.61 -10.75 19.79
C ARG A 480 -14.06 -12.16 19.89
N LEU A 481 -12.95 -12.30 20.60
CA LEU A 481 -12.29 -13.56 20.89
C LEU A 481 -12.21 -13.75 22.40
N ARG A 482 -12.52 -14.94 22.89
CA ARG A 482 -12.30 -15.35 24.27
C ARG A 482 -11.65 -16.73 24.32
N ALA A 483 -10.52 -16.82 24.97
CA ALA A 483 -9.75 -18.04 25.11
C ALA A 483 -9.74 -18.50 26.58
N LEU A 484 -9.51 -19.76 26.81
CA LEU A 484 -9.30 -20.31 28.16
C LEU A 484 -7.88 -20.05 28.65
N LEU A 485 -6.92 -19.92 27.73
CA LEU A 485 -5.51 -19.61 28.01
C LEU A 485 -5.09 -18.39 27.21
N PRO A 486 -4.13 -17.59 27.72
CA PRO A 486 -3.64 -16.44 26.97
C PRO A 486 -3.03 -16.86 25.62
N LEU A 487 -3.51 -16.28 24.53
CA LEU A 487 -3.06 -16.51 23.15
C LEU A 487 -2.58 -15.21 22.49
N VAL A 488 -2.03 -15.32 21.28
CA VAL A 488 -1.69 -14.19 20.41
C VAL A 488 -2.46 -14.32 19.11
N THR A 489 -3.00 -13.21 18.63
CA THR A 489 -3.83 -13.20 17.42
C THR A 489 -3.54 -11.99 16.55
N SER A 490 -3.77 -12.12 15.26
CA SER A 490 -3.82 -11.01 14.31
C SER A 490 -4.90 -11.27 13.27
N ARG A 491 -5.33 -10.23 12.58
CA ARG A 491 -6.28 -10.34 11.47
C ARG A 491 -5.68 -9.73 10.22
N THR A 492 -5.64 -10.50 9.13
CA THR A 492 -5.25 -10.01 7.81
C THR A 492 -6.49 -9.75 6.97
N VAL A 493 -6.55 -8.57 6.38
CA VAL A 493 -7.64 -8.12 5.50
C VAL A 493 -7.07 -7.89 4.11
N PHE A 494 -7.65 -8.48 3.08
CA PHE A 494 -7.38 -8.16 1.68
C PHE A 494 -8.60 -7.45 1.11
N PHE A 495 -8.38 -6.29 0.51
CA PHE A 495 -9.43 -5.46 -0.08
C PHE A 495 -9.13 -5.13 -1.55
N ASN A 496 -10.22 -5.06 -2.35
CA ASN A 496 -10.18 -4.62 -3.74
C ASN A 496 -11.54 -4.02 -4.10
N ASP A 497 -11.69 -2.72 -3.92
CA ASP A 497 -12.91 -1.98 -4.24
C ASP A 497 -12.86 -1.29 -5.61
N GLY A 498 -11.86 -1.61 -6.44
CA GLY A 498 -11.62 -0.96 -7.73
C GLY A 498 -10.88 0.40 -7.59
N ASN A 499 -10.93 1.05 -6.43
CA ASN A 499 -10.21 2.29 -6.14
C ASN A 499 -8.97 2.04 -5.28
N ALA A 500 -9.00 1.03 -4.41
CA ALA A 500 -7.88 0.61 -3.60
C ALA A 500 -7.73 -0.92 -3.66
N LEU A 501 -6.50 -1.38 -3.88
CA LEU A 501 -6.10 -2.78 -3.77
C LEU A 501 -5.01 -2.86 -2.73
N GLY A 502 -5.17 -3.72 -1.75
CA GLY A 502 -4.16 -3.84 -0.70
C GLY A 502 -4.46 -4.94 0.30
N GLY A 503 -3.62 -4.99 1.29
CA GLY A 503 -3.80 -5.82 2.47
C GLY A 503 -3.29 -5.09 3.70
N SER A 504 -3.87 -5.40 4.83
CA SER A 504 -3.43 -4.94 6.14
C SER A 504 -3.50 -6.09 7.12
N THR A 505 -2.61 -6.08 8.11
CA THR A 505 -2.70 -7.02 9.24
C THR A 505 -2.65 -6.23 10.53
N ASP A 506 -3.70 -6.32 11.31
CA ASP A 506 -3.85 -5.61 12.57
C ASP A 506 -3.76 -6.54 13.80
N PRO A 507 -3.31 -6.01 14.95
CA PRO A 507 -3.08 -6.81 16.16
C PRO A 507 -4.36 -7.10 16.94
N GLY A 508 -5.50 -6.52 16.57
CA GLY A 508 -6.61 -6.43 17.48
C GLY A 508 -6.32 -5.56 18.71
N THR A 509 -7.30 -5.38 19.56
CA THR A 509 -7.21 -4.57 20.78
C THR A 509 -7.81 -5.30 21.96
N THR A 510 -7.54 -4.82 23.15
CA THR A 510 -8.12 -5.32 24.39
C THR A 510 -9.08 -4.30 24.98
N PRO A 511 -10.11 -4.70 25.75
CA PRO A 511 -11.15 -3.78 26.24
C PRO A 511 -10.64 -2.85 27.36
N PHE A 512 -9.40 -3.02 27.80
CA PHE A 512 -8.84 -2.33 28.97
C PHE A 512 -8.23 -0.97 28.66
N ASN A 513 -8.15 -0.58 27.38
CA ASN A 513 -7.60 0.70 26.97
C ASN A 513 -8.70 1.64 26.44
N PRO A 514 -9.25 2.52 27.29
CA PRO A 514 -10.26 3.49 26.87
C PRO A 514 -9.69 4.63 26.03
N ARG A 515 -8.38 4.64 25.79
CA ARG A 515 -7.71 5.65 24.98
C ARG A 515 -7.00 5.02 23.81
N SER A 516 -7.05 5.71 22.68
CA SER A 516 -6.27 5.36 21.50
C SER A 516 -5.77 6.64 20.80
N PHE A 517 -4.50 6.62 20.39
CA PHE A 517 -3.88 7.73 19.68
C PHE A 517 -3.38 7.27 18.32
N TYR A 518 -3.63 8.07 17.29
CA TYR A 518 -3.20 7.88 15.92
C TYR A 518 -2.43 9.11 15.48
N ALA A 519 -1.15 8.95 15.15
CA ALA A 519 -0.32 10.05 14.67
C ALA A 519 -0.56 10.34 13.19
N GLU A 520 -0.63 9.26 12.36
CA GLU A 520 -0.89 9.37 10.93
C GLU A 520 -2.37 9.52 10.65
N GLY A 521 -2.69 10.30 9.64
CA GLY A 521 -4.03 10.45 9.09
C GLY A 521 -4.08 11.58 8.06
N CYS A 522 -4.95 11.39 7.06
CA CYS A 522 -5.08 12.32 5.96
C CYS A 522 -6.47 12.23 5.34
N THR A 523 -7.05 13.39 4.99
CA THR A 523 -8.29 13.52 4.21
C THR A 523 -8.06 14.24 2.88
N ALA A 524 -6.78 14.49 2.52
CA ALA A 524 -6.36 15.21 1.33
C ALA A 524 -5.92 14.27 0.20
N ASN A 525 -5.87 14.78 -1.03
CA ASN A 525 -5.16 14.16 -2.16
C ASN A 525 -5.51 12.70 -2.43
N GLY A 526 -6.78 12.33 -2.35
CA GLY A 526 -7.25 10.97 -2.62
C GLY A 526 -7.13 10.01 -1.44
N TYR A 527 -6.90 10.53 -0.24
CA TYR A 527 -7.01 9.76 1.00
C TYR A 527 -8.45 9.74 1.51
N CYS A 528 -8.85 8.58 2.03
CA CYS A 528 -10.11 8.38 2.71
C CYS A 528 -9.83 7.69 4.05
N GLN A 529 -10.26 8.31 5.14
CA GLN A 529 -10.00 7.82 6.49
C GLN A 529 -11.30 7.54 7.24
N TRP A 530 -11.36 6.36 7.82
CA TRP A 530 -12.44 5.90 8.66
C TRP A 530 -11.94 5.62 10.07
N LEU A 531 -12.76 5.93 11.07
CA LEU A 531 -12.56 5.54 12.46
C LEU A 531 -13.72 4.68 12.89
N VAL A 532 -13.41 3.49 13.40
CA VAL A 532 -14.41 2.56 13.92
C VAL A 532 -14.30 2.53 15.44
N LEU A 533 -15.41 2.80 16.11
CA LEU A 533 -15.58 2.76 17.57
C LEU A 533 -16.47 1.57 17.90
N PHE A 534 -15.98 0.63 18.68
CA PHE A 534 -16.73 -0.56 19.10
C PHE A 534 -16.86 -0.59 20.64
N ASN A 535 -18.07 -0.83 21.11
CA ASN A 535 -18.37 -1.02 22.53
C ASN A 535 -18.56 -2.50 22.83
N SER A 536 -17.71 -3.05 23.67
CA SER A 536 -17.74 -4.46 24.09
C SER A 536 -18.64 -4.76 25.29
N LEU A 537 -19.34 -3.75 25.84
CA LEU A 537 -20.16 -3.86 27.05
C LEU A 537 -21.64 -4.03 26.76
N GLU A 538 -22.38 -4.51 27.75
CA GLU A 538 -23.85 -4.67 27.74
C GLU A 538 -24.63 -3.35 27.94
N ARG A 539 -23.92 -2.23 28.08
CA ARG A 539 -24.50 -0.88 28.24
C ARG A 539 -23.92 0.06 27.18
N ALA A 540 -24.66 1.11 26.89
CA ALA A 540 -24.14 2.18 26.05
C ALA A 540 -22.91 2.85 26.70
N SER A 541 -21.99 3.29 25.87
CA SER A 541 -20.74 3.97 26.28
C SER A 541 -20.57 5.27 25.51
N HIS A 542 -20.00 6.28 26.18
CA HIS A 542 -19.72 7.56 25.56
C HIS A 542 -18.26 7.64 25.17
N VAL A 543 -18.00 8.21 24.00
CA VAL A 543 -16.67 8.37 23.43
C VAL A 543 -16.49 9.82 22.99
N GLU A 544 -15.41 10.44 23.43
CA GLU A 544 -14.95 11.71 22.88
C GLU A 544 -13.81 11.45 21.90
N VAL A 545 -13.94 11.95 20.68
CA VAL A 545 -12.89 11.92 19.66
C VAL A 545 -12.40 13.33 19.45
N VAL A 546 -11.08 13.51 19.58
CA VAL A 546 -10.40 14.79 19.35
C VAL A 546 -9.60 14.66 18.05
N TYR A 547 -9.89 15.48 17.08
CA TYR A 547 -9.19 15.59 15.81
C TYR A 547 -8.22 16.78 15.89
N PHE A 548 -6.94 16.51 15.76
CA PHE A 548 -5.88 17.52 15.76
C PHE A 548 -5.49 17.87 14.33
N LEU A 549 -5.75 19.09 13.96
CA LEU A 549 -5.50 19.68 12.64
C LEU A 549 -4.35 20.70 12.74
N PRO A 550 -3.73 21.13 11.65
CA PRO A 550 -2.55 22.00 11.70
C PRO A 550 -2.69 23.26 12.55
N ASN A 551 -3.89 23.80 12.74
CA ASN A 551 -4.09 25.04 13.50
C ASN A 551 -5.31 25.02 14.44
N ARG A 552 -5.95 23.89 14.63
CA ARG A 552 -7.13 23.76 15.48
C ARG A 552 -7.34 22.33 15.97
N GLU A 553 -8.13 22.21 17.00
CA GLU A 553 -8.67 20.95 17.48
C GLU A 553 -10.18 20.92 17.27
N GLU A 554 -10.73 19.77 16.90
CA GLU A 554 -12.16 19.57 16.81
C GLU A 554 -12.58 18.40 17.67
N HIS A 555 -13.60 18.60 18.50
CA HIS A 555 -14.11 17.61 19.44
C HIS A 555 -15.46 17.08 18.97
N ARG A 556 -15.63 15.77 19.00
CA ARG A 556 -16.89 15.09 18.68
C ARG A 556 -17.21 14.09 19.79
N LYS A 557 -18.49 13.96 20.10
CA LYS A 557 -18.97 12.99 21.08
C LYS A 557 -19.91 12.00 20.41
N TYR A 558 -19.65 10.74 20.68
CA TYR A 558 -20.43 9.62 20.15
C TYR A 558 -20.98 8.80 21.30
N GLU A 559 -22.23 8.31 21.13
CA GLU A 559 -22.79 7.28 21.96
C GLU A 559 -22.75 5.96 21.19
N VAL A 560 -22.08 4.96 21.74
CA VAL A 560 -21.95 3.63 21.14
C VAL A 560 -22.80 2.66 21.94
N GLY A 561 -23.86 2.13 21.33
CA GLY A 561 -24.77 1.19 21.96
C GLY A 561 -24.11 -0.08 22.47
N PRO A 562 -24.82 -0.92 23.26
CA PRO A 562 -24.29 -2.18 23.76
C PRO A 562 -23.84 -3.11 22.62
N PHE A 563 -22.67 -3.70 22.73
CA PHE A 563 -22.11 -4.62 21.72
C PHE A 563 -22.32 -4.14 20.29
N SER A 564 -22.13 -2.86 20.04
CA SER A 564 -22.33 -2.26 18.74
C SER A 564 -21.13 -1.42 18.30
N ARG A 565 -21.13 -1.00 17.04
CA ARG A 565 -20.09 -0.16 16.46
C ARG A 565 -20.67 1.12 15.86
N VAL A 566 -19.85 2.16 15.85
CA VAL A 566 -20.06 3.39 15.09
C VAL A 566 -18.89 3.54 14.13
N THR A 567 -19.19 3.74 12.85
CA THR A 567 -18.17 3.98 11.81
C THR A 567 -18.24 5.45 11.42
N VAL A 568 -17.15 6.15 11.58
CA VAL A 568 -17.03 7.60 11.36
C VAL A 568 -16.18 7.87 10.12
N ASN A 569 -16.71 8.61 9.16
CA ASN A 569 -15.94 9.17 8.05
C ASN A 569 -15.21 10.43 8.54
N VAL A 570 -13.91 10.35 8.72
CA VAL A 570 -13.12 11.47 9.26
C VAL A 570 -13.18 12.70 8.34
N GLY A 571 -13.22 12.49 7.01
CA GLY A 571 -13.34 13.59 6.05
C GLY A 571 -14.66 14.37 6.18
N GLU A 572 -15.75 13.71 6.58
CA GLU A 572 -17.03 14.38 6.85
C GLU A 572 -17.01 15.17 8.16
N GLU A 573 -16.24 14.73 9.15
CA GLU A 573 -16.12 15.39 10.46
C GLU A 573 -15.26 16.65 10.44
N VAL A 574 -14.14 16.62 9.70
CA VAL A 574 -13.13 17.69 9.75
C VAL A 574 -12.97 18.44 8.42
N GLY A 575 -13.62 17.96 7.35
CA GLY A 575 -13.46 18.44 5.99
C GLY A 575 -12.34 17.75 5.22
N ALA A 576 -12.29 18.00 3.92
CA ALA A 576 -11.24 17.52 3.03
C ALA A 576 -9.96 18.35 3.16
N GLU A 577 -8.84 17.86 2.58
CA GLU A 577 -7.56 18.54 2.44
C GLU A 577 -6.82 18.81 3.77
N HIS A 578 -6.95 17.87 4.74
CA HIS A 578 -6.26 17.97 6.03
C HIS A 578 -5.37 16.76 6.31
N GLU A 579 -4.21 17.06 6.93
CA GLU A 579 -3.50 16.11 7.77
C GLU A 579 -4.17 16.10 9.14
N VAL A 580 -4.43 14.93 9.70
CA VAL A 580 -5.17 14.79 10.96
C VAL A 580 -4.55 13.72 11.87
N SER A 581 -4.26 14.10 13.12
CA SER A 581 -3.99 13.13 14.19
C SER A 581 -5.23 12.98 15.05
N ILE A 582 -5.43 11.82 15.66
CA ILE A 582 -6.66 11.51 16.40
C ILE A 582 -6.32 11.03 17.80
N ALA A 583 -7.08 11.53 18.80
CA ALA A 583 -7.17 10.91 20.12
C ALA A 583 -8.62 10.48 20.37
N VAL A 584 -8.78 9.22 20.74
CA VAL A 584 -10.05 8.63 21.17
C VAL A 584 -10.01 8.50 22.69
N ASN A 585 -10.99 9.09 23.37
CA ASN A 585 -11.17 8.98 24.81
C ASN A 585 -12.54 8.35 25.07
N GLY A 586 -12.56 7.05 25.31
CA GLY A 586 -13.77 6.29 25.59
C GLY A 586 -13.92 5.95 27.07
N GLU A 587 -15.08 5.46 27.44
CA GLU A 587 -15.26 4.73 28.69
C GLU A 587 -14.62 3.33 28.58
N ALA A 588 -14.41 2.66 29.71
CA ALA A 588 -13.94 1.29 29.72
C ALA A 588 -14.84 0.39 28.83
N GLY A 589 -14.20 -0.48 28.05
CA GLY A 589 -14.89 -1.39 27.12
C GLY A 589 -15.07 -0.85 25.70
N VAL A 590 -14.73 0.40 25.43
CA VAL A 590 -14.67 0.94 24.06
C VAL A 590 -13.27 0.71 23.50
N CYS A 591 -13.23 0.21 22.28
CA CYS A 591 -12.00 0.08 21.49
C CYS A 591 -12.18 0.69 20.10
N SER A 592 -11.08 1.04 19.45
CA SER A 592 -11.12 1.69 18.14
C SER A 592 -10.07 1.15 17.19
N GLU A 593 -10.40 1.22 15.90
CA GLU A 593 -9.49 0.98 14.77
C GLU A 593 -9.64 2.10 13.74
N ARG A 594 -8.55 2.42 13.08
CA ARG A 594 -8.51 3.34 11.95
C ARG A 594 -8.30 2.54 10.67
N ALA A 595 -9.12 2.80 9.64
CA ALA A 595 -8.88 2.36 8.28
C ALA A 595 -8.52 3.58 7.41
N LEU A 596 -7.38 3.52 6.75
CA LEU A 596 -6.86 4.58 5.88
C LEU A 596 -6.66 4.01 4.48
N TYR A 597 -7.43 4.49 3.51
CA TYR A 597 -7.30 4.14 2.10
C TYR A 597 -6.76 5.33 1.32
N PHE A 598 -6.01 5.05 0.25
CA PHE A 598 -5.44 6.13 -0.56
C PHE A 598 -5.27 5.74 -2.03
N SER A 599 -5.29 6.79 -2.86
CA SER A 599 -4.91 6.75 -4.26
C SER A 599 -4.07 8.01 -4.53
N ARG A 600 -2.75 7.87 -4.68
CA ARG A 600 -1.83 8.99 -4.87
C ARG A 600 -0.90 8.76 -6.06
N PRO A 601 -0.36 9.82 -6.70
CA PRO A 601 0.67 9.66 -7.73
C PRO A 601 1.90 8.92 -7.19
N ALA A 602 2.49 8.07 -8.02
CA ALA A 602 3.79 7.43 -7.75
C ALA A 602 4.91 8.48 -7.65
N PHE A 603 5.95 8.17 -6.92
CA PHE A 603 7.09 9.06 -6.69
C PHE A 603 8.17 8.97 -7.78
#